data_d0d2cf41a283647eaa5464e3f584eefd
#
_entry.id   d0d2cf41a283647eaa5464e3f584eefd
#
_cell.length_a   1.000
_cell.length_b   1.000
_cell.length_c   1.000
_cell.angle_alpha   90.00
_cell.angle_beta   90.00
_cell.angle_gamma   90.00
#
_symmetry.space_group_name_H-M   'P 1'
#
loop_
_entity.id
_entity.type
_entity.pdbx_description
1 polymer ?
#
loop_
_entity_poly.entity_id
_entity_poly.type
_entity_poly.pdbx_seq_one_letter_code
_entity_poly.pdbx_strand_id
1 'polypeptide(L)'
;MPLLDVKNINQYYGGSHILRDVSFTAELGKITVLLGRNGVGKTSLLKSLMGAVPIRSGSITFDDHAIERHAPYERARAGIGYVPQGREIFARLTVEDNLRMGLATQPAGTDIPAELYELFPVLKQMLHRRGGDLSGGQQQQLAIARALASGPKLLVLDEPTEGIQPSIIKDIGRVIRMLANRGDMAIVLCEQYYDFAEELADDYLVMERGEVIARGPGSEMQAKNVRQLVAI
;
A
#
# COMPACT_ATOMS: atom_id res chain seq x y z
N MET A 1 14.02 7.93 13.39
CA MET A 1 13.00 8.81 12.76
C MET A 1 12.11 7.93 11.91
N PRO A 2 10.83 8.27 11.72
CA PRO A 2 9.96 7.49 10.82
C PRO A 2 10.50 7.57 9.38
N LEU A 3 10.30 6.50 8.60
CA LEU A 3 10.65 6.50 7.17
C LEU A 3 9.73 7.44 6.37
N LEU A 4 8.44 7.46 6.73
CA LEU A 4 7.44 8.36 6.17
C LEU A 4 6.86 9.23 7.28
N ASP A 5 6.83 10.55 7.06
CA ASP A 5 6.20 11.52 7.96
C ASP A 5 5.26 12.43 7.15
N VAL A 6 3.98 12.31 7.42
CA VAL A 6 2.89 13.08 6.79
C VAL A 6 2.34 14.05 7.84
N LYS A 7 2.35 15.36 7.53
CA LYS A 7 1.93 16.40 8.47
C LYS A 7 0.89 17.32 7.86
N ASN A 8 -0.27 17.38 8.50
CA ASN A 8 -1.37 18.33 8.27
C ASN A 8 -1.70 18.50 6.78
N ILE A 9 -1.73 17.40 6.03
CA ILE A 9 -2.04 17.48 4.61
C ILE A 9 -3.51 17.80 4.38
N ASN A 10 -3.74 18.75 3.48
CA ASN A 10 -5.05 19.14 3.01
C ASN A 10 -5.11 18.92 1.50
N GLN A 11 -6.15 18.24 1.03
CA GLN A 11 -6.36 17.93 -0.39
C GLN A 11 -7.78 18.30 -0.81
N TYR A 12 -7.92 18.80 -2.04
CA TYR A 12 -9.18 19.24 -2.61
C TYR A 12 -9.36 18.69 -4.03
N TYR A 13 -10.61 18.36 -4.38
CA TYR A 13 -11.05 18.22 -5.76
C TYR A 13 -11.97 19.40 -6.09
N GLY A 14 -11.46 20.34 -6.91
CA GLY A 14 -12.17 21.61 -7.13
C GLY A 14 -12.42 22.35 -5.81
N GLY A 15 -13.69 22.59 -5.48
CA GLY A 15 -14.11 23.20 -4.21
C GLY A 15 -14.30 22.23 -3.04
N SER A 16 -14.26 20.92 -3.28
CA SER A 16 -14.53 19.91 -2.25
C SER A 16 -13.29 19.59 -1.44
N HIS A 17 -13.32 19.86 -0.13
CA HIS A 17 -12.23 19.54 0.82
C HIS A 17 -12.32 18.05 1.19
N ILE A 18 -11.38 17.26 0.70
CA ILE A 18 -11.40 15.79 0.85
C ILE A 18 -10.54 15.32 2.01
N LEU A 19 -9.30 15.83 2.13
CA LEU A 19 -8.43 15.52 3.26
C LEU A 19 -8.26 16.77 4.11
N ARG A 20 -8.38 16.61 5.43
CA ARG A 20 -8.41 17.71 6.39
C ARG A 20 -7.40 17.45 7.50
N ASP A 21 -6.28 18.17 7.45
CA ASP A 21 -5.19 18.13 8.43
C ASP A 21 -4.71 16.70 8.78
N VAL A 22 -4.69 15.81 7.78
CA VAL A 22 -4.29 14.43 7.98
C VAL A 22 -2.81 14.34 8.29
N SER A 23 -2.48 13.68 9.42
CA SER A 23 -1.11 13.47 9.89
C SER A 23 -0.91 12.04 10.37
N PHE A 24 0.16 11.38 9.90
CA PHE A 24 0.58 10.06 10.37
C PHE A 24 2.04 9.78 10.01
N THR A 25 2.59 8.71 10.57
CA THR A 25 3.95 8.24 10.28
C THR A 25 3.94 6.76 9.92
N ALA A 26 4.97 6.33 9.17
CA ALA A 26 5.25 4.91 8.98
C ALA A 26 6.74 4.64 9.25
N GLU A 27 7.01 3.57 9.99
CA GLU A 27 8.35 3.19 10.44
C GLU A 27 8.82 1.91 9.75
N LEU A 28 10.13 1.77 9.55
CA LEU A 28 10.73 0.52 9.07
C LEU A 28 10.37 -0.64 10.00
N GLY A 29 10.10 -1.79 9.43
CA GLY A 29 9.72 -2.98 10.17
C GLY A 29 8.30 -3.00 10.72
N LYS A 30 7.48 -1.98 10.40
CA LYS A 30 6.11 -1.88 10.90
C LYS A 30 5.07 -1.79 9.78
N ILE A 31 3.86 -2.24 10.12
CA ILE A 31 2.66 -2.11 9.30
C ILE A 31 1.76 -1.05 9.94
N THR A 32 1.62 0.08 9.26
CA THR A 32 0.67 1.14 9.62
C THR A 32 -0.61 0.93 8.84
N VAL A 33 -1.70 0.59 9.55
CA VAL A 33 -2.99 0.33 8.92
C VAL A 33 -3.86 1.58 8.91
N LEU A 34 -4.40 1.91 7.74
CA LEU A 34 -5.35 2.99 7.52
C LEU A 34 -6.75 2.40 7.32
N LEU A 35 -7.58 2.51 8.34
CA LEU A 35 -8.95 2.01 8.37
C LEU A 35 -9.97 3.10 8.05
N GLY A 36 -11.10 2.70 7.49
CA GLY A 36 -12.24 3.57 7.26
C GLY A 36 -13.17 3.03 6.17
N ARG A 37 -14.38 3.54 6.15
CA ARG A 37 -15.41 3.18 5.15
C ARG A 37 -15.03 3.63 3.74
N ASN A 38 -15.77 3.17 2.75
CA ASN A 38 -15.65 3.67 1.39
C ASN A 38 -16.07 5.16 1.34
N GLY A 39 -15.32 5.94 0.56
CA GLY A 39 -15.59 7.37 0.37
C GLY A 39 -15.09 8.30 1.48
N VAL A 40 -14.43 7.81 2.54
CA VAL A 40 -13.92 8.69 3.62
C VAL A 40 -12.62 9.41 3.27
N GLY A 41 -11.99 9.12 2.11
CA GLY A 41 -10.77 9.81 1.66
C GLY A 41 -9.51 8.94 1.62
N LYS A 42 -9.56 7.64 1.97
CA LYS A 42 -8.39 6.74 2.01
C LYS A 42 -7.61 6.72 0.69
N THR A 43 -8.26 6.39 -0.41
CA THR A 43 -7.62 6.37 -1.75
C THR A 43 -7.11 7.75 -2.16
N SER A 44 -7.78 8.85 -1.77
CA SER A 44 -7.29 10.21 -2.01
C SER A 44 -6.00 10.48 -1.24
N LEU A 45 -5.91 10.00 0.01
CA LEU A 45 -4.69 10.07 0.81
C LEU A 45 -3.54 9.31 0.13
N LEU A 46 -3.78 8.07 -0.29
CA LEU A 46 -2.76 7.28 -0.98
C LEU A 46 -2.35 7.91 -2.33
N LYS A 47 -3.31 8.43 -3.12
CA LYS A 47 -3.00 9.17 -4.35
C LYS A 47 -2.19 10.43 -4.10
N SER A 48 -2.45 11.14 -2.99
CA SER A 48 -1.65 12.30 -2.59
C SER A 48 -0.24 11.87 -2.14
N LEU A 49 -0.14 10.76 -1.40
CA LEU A 49 1.13 10.16 -1.01
C LEU A 49 1.95 9.72 -2.22
N MET A 50 1.30 9.23 -3.29
CA MET A 50 1.96 8.83 -4.54
C MET A 50 2.22 10.00 -5.50
N GLY A 51 1.78 11.22 -5.18
CA GLY A 51 1.94 12.40 -6.05
C GLY A 51 1.02 12.41 -7.27
N ALA A 52 0.07 11.47 -7.35
CA ALA A 52 -0.93 11.44 -8.43
C ALA A 52 -1.98 12.55 -8.28
N VAL A 53 -2.17 13.03 -7.05
CA VAL A 53 -3.05 14.17 -6.74
C VAL A 53 -2.26 15.13 -5.84
N PRO A 54 -2.20 16.44 -6.19
CA PRO A 54 -1.45 17.41 -5.39
C PRO A 54 -2.17 17.69 -4.06
N ILE A 55 -1.40 17.89 -3.00
CA ILE A 55 -1.90 18.47 -1.75
C ILE A 55 -1.92 20.00 -1.87
N ARG A 56 -2.82 20.65 -1.14
CA ARG A 56 -2.91 22.12 -1.09
C ARG A 56 -2.02 22.72 -0.01
N SER A 57 -1.88 22.02 1.11
CA SER A 57 -1.03 22.40 2.24
C SER A 57 -0.60 21.18 3.04
N GLY A 58 0.36 21.36 3.94
CA GLY A 58 1.00 20.31 4.72
C GLY A 58 2.33 19.89 4.10
N SER A 59 2.92 18.82 4.62
CA SER A 59 4.19 18.28 4.14
C SER A 59 4.19 16.76 4.13
N ILE A 60 4.97 16.19 3.21
CA ILE A 60 5.24 14.75 3.13
C ILE A 60 6.74 14.57 3.06
N THR A 61 7.31 13.96 4.11
CA THR A 61 8.74 13.64 4.17
C THR A 61 8.92 12.13 4.05
N PHE A 62 9.77 11.68 3.16
CA PHE A 62 10.14 10.29 2.96
C PHE A 62 11.65 10.14 2.97
N ASP A 63 12.19 9.26 3.83
CA ASP A 63 13.62 9.01 3.98
C ASP A 63 14.39 10.35 4.15
N ASP A 64 13.92 11.19 5.07
CA ASP A 64 14.41 12.55 5.40
C ASP A 64 14.33 13.59 4.27
N HIS A 65 13.65 13.28 3.14
CA HIS A 65 13.48 14.19 2.01
C HIS A 65 12.03 14.63 1.84
N ALA A 66 11.81 15.92 1.63
CA ALA A 66 10.50 16.46 1.31
C ALA A 66 10.07 16.04 -0.12
N ILE A 67 8.93 15.36 -0.23
CA ILE A 67 8.46 14.78 -1.51
C ILE A 67 7.10 15.31 -1.98
N GLU A 68 6.48 16.25 -1.27
CA GLU A 68 5.13 16.73 -1.59
C GLU A 68 5.02 17.34 -3.01
N ARG A 69 6.16 17.82 -3.57
CA ARG A 69 6.22 18.36 -4.93
C ARG A 69 6.77 17.40 -5.97
N HIS A 70 7.22 16.21 -5.57
CA HIS A 70 7.76 15.20 -6.48
C HIS A 70 6.64 14.56 -7.31
N ALA A 71 6.92 14.34 -8.59
CA ALA A 71 6.06 13.58 -9.47
C ALA A 71 6.00 12.10 -9.08
N PRO A 72 4.96 11.33 -9.47
CA PRO A 72 4.83 9.92 -9.12
C PRO A 72 6.06 9.06 -9.43
N TYR A 73 6.69 9.27 -10.59
CA TYR A 73 7.88 8.51 -10.98
C TYR A 73 9.11 8.83 -10.12
N GLU A 74 9.23 10.04 -9.59
CA GLU A 74 10.30 10.43 -8.67
C GLU A 74 10.14 9.74 -7.32
N ARG A 75 8.90 9.65 -6.81
CA ARG A 75 8.57 8.93 -5.58
C ARG A 75 8.81 7.42 -5.73
N ALA A 76 8.46 6.85 -6.87
CA ALA A 76 8.78 5.45 -7.18
C ALA A 76 10.30 5.21 -7.20
N ARG A 77 11.10 6.10 -7.82
CA ARG A 77 12.57 6.03 -7.82
C ARG A 77 13.17 6.24 -6.44
N ALA A 78 12.52 7.02 -5.57
CA ALA A 78 12.95 7.19 -4.18
C ALA A 78 12.75 5.92 -3.33
N GLY A 79 11.98 4.93 -3.82
CA GLY A 79 11.75 3.65 -3.14
C GLY A 79 10.34 3.49 -2.57
N ILE A 80 9.31 4.12 -3.16
CA ILE A 80 7.92 3.90 -2.78
C ILE A 80 7.27 2.97 -3.80
N GLY A 81 6.89 1.76 -3.37
CA GLY A 81 6.09 0.81 -4.13
C GLY A 81 4.59 1.00 -3.84
N TYR A 82 3.75 0.94 -4.85
CA TYR A 82 2.31 1.13 -4.71
C TYR A 82 1.51 0.05 -5.43
N VAL A 83 0.54 -0.52 -4.73
CA VAL A 83 -0.47 -1.42 -5.27
C VAL A 83 -1.82 -0.73 -5.12
N PRO A 84 -2.39 -0.18 -6.20
CA PRO A 84 -3.69 0.50 -6.17
C PRO A 84 -4.84 -0.46 -6.00
N GLN A 85 -5.99 0.05 -5.55
CA GLN A 85 -7.26 -0.65 -5.60
C GLN A 85 -7.55 -1.13 -7.03
N GLY A 86 -8.07 -2.35 -7.18
CA GLY A 86 -8.31 -2.95 -8.51
C GLY A 86 -7.06 -3.52 -9.18
N ARG A 87 -5.90 -3.58 -8.46
CA ARG A 87 -4.67 -4.28 -8.86
C ARG A 87 -3.87 -3.61 -9.98
N GLU A 88 -4.54 -3.04 -10.98
CA GLU A 88 -3.97 -2.35 -12.16
C GLU A 88 -2.81 -3.12 -12.82
N ILE A 89 -2.97 -4.44 -12.98
CA ILE A 89 -2.01 -5.26 -13.74
C ILE A 89 -2.14 -4.99 -15.25
N PHE A 90 -1.08 -5.24 -15.99
CA PHE A 90 -1.12 -5.18 -17.44
C PHE A 90 -1.72 -6.48 -17.99
N ALA A 91 -3.04 -6.50 -18.19
CA ALA A 91 -3.81 -7.70 -18.53
C ALA A 91 -3.35 -8.39 -19.81
N ARG A 92 -2.80 -7.65 -20.80
CA ARG A 92 -2.34 -8.17 -22.08
C ARG A 92 -0.89 -8.69 -22.05
N LEU A 93 -0.12 -8.29 -21.05
CA LEU A 93 1.26 -8.74 -20.85
C LEU A 93 1.27 -10.07 -20.09
N THR A 94 2.34 -10.83 -20.24
CA THR A 94 2.56 -12.05 -19.45
C THR A 94 2.84 -11.73 -17.99
N VAL A 95 2.82 -12.73 -17.11
CA VAL A 95 3.24 -12.59 -15.71
C VAL A 95 4.68 -12.09 -15.65
N GLU A 96 5.57 -12.68 -16.45
CA GLU A 96 6.97 -12.27 -16.52
C GLU A 96 7.12 -10.81 -16.94
N ASP A 97 6.43 -10.39 -18.01
CA ASP A 97 6.48 -9.00 -18.48
C ASP A 97 5.92 -8.01 -17.42
N ASN A 98 4.85 -8.38 -16.72
CA ASN A 98 4.34 -7.59 -15.62
C ASN A 98 5.40 -7.39 -14.52
N LEU A 99 6.12 -8.46 -14.15
CA LEU A 99 7.19 -8.37 -13.14
C LEU A 99 8.36 -7.51 -13.67
N ARG A 100 8.74 -7.65 -14.94
CA ARG A 100 9.76 -6.81 -15.58
C ARG A 100 9.38 -5.32 -15.60
N MET A 101 8.10 -4.98 -15.74
CA MET A 101 7.62 -3.59 -15.61
C MET A 101 7.89 -3.02 -14.23
N GLY A 102 7.87 -3.85 -13.16
CA GLY A 102 8.25 -3.44 -11.82
C GLY A 102 9.73 -3.05 -11.67
N LEU A 103 10.59 -3.50 -12.57
CA LEU A 103 12.02 -3.15 -12.59
C LEU A 103 12.34 -1.80 -13.27
N ALA A 104 11.33 -1.05 -13.71
CA ALA A 104 11.54 0.20 -14.46
C ALA A 104 12.34 1.27 -13.70
N THR A 105 12.44 1.18 -12.37
CA THR A 105 13.25 2.06 -11.52
C THR A 105 14.66 1.50 -11.25
N GLN A 106 14.94 0.26 -11.65
CA GLN A 106 16.20 -0.44 -11.44
C GLN A 106 17.15 -0.24 -12.64
N PRO A 107 18.46 -0.48 -12.48
CA PRO A 107 19.41 -0.46 -13.60
C PRO A 107 18.99 -1.37 -14.74
N ALA A 108 19.32 -0.96 -15.99
CA ALA A 108 19.04 -1.78 -17.16
C ALA A 108 19.72 -3.15 -17.04
N GLY A 109 18.98 -4.21 -17.39
CA GLY A 109 19.50 -5.59 -17.29
C GLY A 109 19.33 -6.24 -15.92
N THR A 110 18.68 -5.57 -14.95
CA THR A 110 18.34 -6.20 -13.68
C THR A 110 17.36 -7.35 -13.89
N ASP A 111 17.67 -8.51 -13.33
CA ASP A 111 16.80 -9.68 -13.35
C ASP A 111 15.67 -9.57 -12.33
N ILE A 112 14.57 -10.29 -12.59
CA ILE A 112 13.47 -10.43 -11.64
C ILE A 112 14.00 -11.13 -10.39
N PRO A 113 13.87 -10.53 -9.19
CA PRO A 113 14.36 -11.15 -7.96
C PRO A 113 13.73 -12.54 -7.73
N ALA A 114 14.57 -13.55 -7.54
CA ALA A 114 14.12 -14.95 -7.34
C ALA A 114 13.19 -15.08 -6.13
N GLU A 115 13.39 -14.24 -5.13
CA GLU A 115 12.57 -14.15 -3.93
C GLU A 115 11.08 -13.92 -4.22
N LEU A 116 10.72 -13.19 -5.27
CA LEU A 116 9.31 -12.97 -5.65
C LEU A 116 8.59 -14.28 -5.95
N TYR A 117 9.31 -15.28 -6.45
CA TYR A 117 8.78 -16.63 -6.71
C TYR A 117 8.73 -17.49 -5.44
N GLU A 118 9.50 -17.16 -4.41
CA GLU A 118 9.40 -17.78 -3.09
C GLU A 118 8.20 -17.22 -2.31
N LEU A 119 7.98 -15.91 -2.41
CA LEU A 119 6.82 -15.24 -1.82
C LEU A 119 5.50 -15.65 -2.48
N PHE A 120 5.50 -15.81 -3.80
CA PHE A 120 4.33 -16.13 -4.61
C PHE A 120 4.63 -17.27 -5.62
N PRO A 121 4.72 -18.54 -5.16
CA PRO A 121 5.14 -19.66 -6.01
C PRO A 121 4.27 -19.88 -7.26
N VAL A 122 2.99 -19.50 -7.18
CA VAL A 122 2.04 -19.62 -8.30
C VAL A 122 2.47 -18.78 -9.51
N LEU A 123 3.14 -17.65 -9.30
CA LEU A 123 3.61 -16.78 -10.39
C LEU A 123 4.69 -17.46 -11.22
N LYS A 124 5.59 -18.22 -10.56
CA LYS A 124 6.62 -18.99 -11.27
C LYS A 124 6.04 -20.04 -12.21
N GLN A 125 4.91 -20.66 -11.80
CA GLN A 125 4.22 -21.67 -12.63
C GLN A 125 3.49 -21.06 -13.83
N MET A 126 3.23 -19.75 -13.79
CA MET A 126 2.40 -19.04 -14.76
C MET A 126 3.13 -17.94 -15.53
N LEU A 127 4.48 -17.96 -15.57
CA LEU A 127 5.31 -16.90 -16.15
C LEU A 127 4.88 -16.45 -17.56
N HIS A 128 4.54 -17.39 -18.41
CA HIS A 128 4.17 -17.13 -19.81
C HIS A 128 2.66 -16.90 -20.01
N ARG A 129 1.87 -16.95 -18.93
CA ARG A 129 0.43 -16.72 -18.99
C ARG A 129 0.14 -15.22 -18.97
N ARG A 130 -0.89 -14.76 -19.68
CA ARG A 130 -1.30 -13.36 -19.65
C ARG A 130 -1.87 -13.01 -18.26
N GLY A 131 -1.56 -11.82 -17.77
CA GLY A 131 -2.07 -11.34 -16.49
C GLY A 131 -3.60 -11.35 -16.41
N GLY A 132 -4.28 -11.02 -17.51
CA GLY A 132 -5.74 -11.03 -17.58
C GLY A 132 -6.40 -12.43 -17.46
N ASP A 133 -5.64 -13.50 -17.70
CA ASP A 133 -6.14 -14.89 -17.60
C ASP A 133 -5.95 -15.48 -16.18
N LEU A 134 -5.41 -14.72 -15.27
CA LEU A 134 -5.22 -15.10 -13.86
C LEU A 134 -6.52 -14.91 -13.07
N SER A 135 -6.71 -15.71 -12.02
CA SER A 135 -7.77 -15.44 -11.03
C SER A 135 -7.53 -14.12 -10.29
N GLY A 136 -8.58 -13.54 -9.70
CA GLY A 136 -8.46 -12.29 -8.96
C GLY A 136 -7.37 -12.32 -7.86
N GLY A 137 -7.27 -13.43 -7.11
CA GLY A 137 -6.22 -13.59 -6.10
C GLY A 137 -4.81 -13.69 -6.70
N GLN A 138 -4.65 -14.37 -7.84
CA GLN A 138 -3.37 -14.45 -8.56
C GLN A 138 -2.96 -13.11 -9.15
N GLN A 139 -3.93 -12.32 -9.64
CA GLN A 139 -3.69 -10.96 -10.11
C GLN A 139 -3.22 -10.05 -8.96
N GLN A 140 -3.78 -10.22 -7.77
CA GLN A 140 -3.35 -9.47 -6.58
C GLN A 140 -1.92 -9.83 -6.17
N GLN A 141 -1.59 -11.13 -6.15
CA GLN A 141 -0.22 -11.59 -5.91
C GLN A 141 0.75 -11.01 -6.94
N LEU A 142 0.35 -10.99 -8.23
CA LEU A 142 1.14 -10.39 -9.30
C LEU A 142 1.33 -8.87 -9.10
N ALA A 143 0.29 -8.14 -8.70
CA ALA A 143 0.37 -6.71 -8.44
C ALA A 143 1.34 -6.38 -7.30
N ILE A 144 1.27 -7.16 -6.19
CA ILE A 144 2.18 -7.02 -5.06
C ILE A 144 3.62 -7.38 -5.48
N ALA A 145 3.82 -8.52 -6.17
CA ALA A 145 5.14 -8.93 -6.64
C ALA A 145 5.76 -7.90 -7.59
N ARG A 146 4.96 -7.31 -8.49
CA ARG A 146 5.41 -6.22 -9.39
C ARG A 146 5.86 -4.99 -8.60
N ALA A 147 5.14 -4.59 -7.56
CA ALA A 147 5.55 -3.48 -6.71
C ALA A 147 6.84 -3.80 -5.95
N LEU A 148 6.98 -5.02 -5.44
CA LEU A 148 8.18 -5.49 -4.73
C LEU A 148 9.40 -5.61 -5.66
N ALA A 149 9.22 -5.86 -6.96
CA ALA A 149 10.32 -5.95 -7.93
C ALA A 149 11.18 -4.68 -7.98
N SER A 150 10.60 -3.51 -7.66
CA SER A 150 11.35 -2.25 -7.56
C SER A 150 12.28 -2.16 -6.33
N GLY A 151 12.24 -3.10 -5.39
CA GLY A 151 12.98 -3.04 -4.12
C GLY A 151 12.58 -1.86 -3.23
N PRO A 152 11.29 -1.67 -2.93
CA PRO A 152 10.83 -0.48 -2.23
C PRO A 152 11.23 -0.51 -0.75
N LYS A 153 11.50 0.67 -0.17
CA LYS A 153 11.61 0.90 1.29
C LYS A 153 10.24 1.09 1.94
N LEU A 154 9.26 1.61 1.17
CA LEU A 154 7.87 1.77 1.59
C LEU A 154 6.96 1.04 0.60
N LEU A 155 6.15 0.12 1.08
CA LEU A 155 5.10 -0.54 0.31
C LEU A 155 3.74 0.00 0.72
N VAL A 156 3.00 0.57 -0.24
CA VAL A 156 1.65 1.10 -0.04
C VAL A 156 0.65 0.17 -0.72
N LEU A 157 -0.32 -0.35 0.02
CA LEU A 157 -1.34 -1.29 -0.44
C LEU A 157 -2.73 -0.69 -0.24
N ASP A 158 -3.50 -0.56 -1.31
CA ASP A 158 -4.87 -0.02 -1.30
C ASP A 158 -5.89 -1.14 -1.47
N GLU A 159 -6.55 -1.53 -0.38
CA GLU A 159 -7.58 -2.57 -0.28
C GLU A 159 -7.17 -3.90 -0.95
N PRO A 160 -6.02 -4.49 -0.56
CA PRO A 160 -5.49 -5.68 -1.22
C PRO A 160 -6.36 -6.93 -1.06
N THR A 161 -7.36 -6.92 -0.18
CA THR A 161 -8.24 -8.07 0.07
C THR A 161 -9.53 -8.04 -0.77
N GLU A 162 -9.81 -6.93 -1.47
CA GLU A 162 -11.07 -6.74 -2.18
C GLU A 162 -11.30 -7.80 -3.28
N GLY A 163 -12.44 -8.49 -3.20
CA GLY A 163 -12.85 -9.49 -4.20
C GLY A 163 -11.94 -10.73 -4.27
N ILE A 164 -11.29 -11.10 -3.17
CA ILE A 164 -10.34 -12.20 -3.08
C ILE A 164 -10.85 -13.29 -2.13
N GLN A 165 -10.53 -14.56 -2.46
CA GLN A 165 -10.89 -15.70 -1.62
C GLN A 165 -10.13 -15.70 -0.28
N PRO A 166 -10.75 -16.14 0.84
CA PRO A 166 -10.15 -16.10 2.16
C PRO A 166 -8.78 -16.81 2.27
N SER A 167 -8.56 -17.90 1.54
CA SER A 167 -7.27 -18.60 1.53
C SER A 167 -6.14 -17.73 0.98
N ILE A 168 -6.40 -16.99 -0.09
CA ILE A 168 -5.42 -16.08 -0.70
C ILE A 168 -5.19 -14.84 0.18
N ILE A 169 -6.23 -14.34 0.84
CA ILE A 169 -6.09 -13.24 1.82
C ILE A 169 -5.09 -13.63 2.92
N LYS A 170 -5.21 -14.85 3.47
CA LYS A 170 -4.26 -15.37 4.48
C LYS A 170 -2.84 -15.46 3.95
N ASP A 171 -2.66 -15.90 2.70
CA ASP A 171 -1.33 -15.97 2.08
C ASP A 171 -0.73 -14.58 1.89
N ILE A 172 -1.51 -13.60 1.43
CA ILE A 172 -1.09 -12.19 1.29
C ILE A 172 -0.73 -11.61 2.67
N GLY A 173 -1.55 -11.83 3.70
CA GLY A 173 -1.28 -11.37 5.07
C GLY A 173 0.03 -11.91 5.61
N ARG A 174 0.29 -13.21 5.38
CA ARG A 174 1.55 -13.86 5.77
C ARG A 174 2.76 -13.24 5.07
N VAL A 175 2.64 -12.94 3.78
CA VAL A 175 3.71 -12.26 3.03
C VAL A 175 3.93 -10.84 3.55
N ILE A 176 2.87 -10.05 3.77
CA ILE A 176 2.96 -8.68 4.31
C ILE A 176 3.67 -8.70 5.67
N ARG A 177 3.27 -9.58 6.59
CA ARG A 177 3.90 -9.69 7.92
C ARG A 177 5.37 -10.13 7.81
N MET A 178 5.68 -11.07 6.92
CA MET A 178 7.06 -11.52 6.69
C MET A 178 7.94 -10.37 6.18
N LEU A 179 7.45 -9.56 5.24
CA LEU A 179 8.17 -8.40 4.72
C LEU A 179 8.44 -7.36 5.82
N ALA A 180 7.44 -7.03 6.65
CA ALA A 180 7.63 -6.12 7.77
C ALA A 180 8.67 -6.64 8.78
N ASN A 181 8.61 -7.94 9.12
CA ASN A 181 9.53 -8.54 10.09
C ASN A 181 11.01 -8.53 9.66
N ARG A 182 11.33 -8.25 8.40
CA ARG A 182 12.72 -8.06 7.95
C ARG A 182 13.34 -6.76 8.48
N GLY A 183 12.52 -5.78 8.81
CA GLY A 183 12.97 -4.52 9.39
C GLY A 183 13.49 -3.48 8.40
N ASP A 184 13.55 -3.80 7.10
CA ASP A 184 14.09 -2.93 6.05
C ASP A 184 13.01 -2.24 5.19
N MET A 185 11.73 -2.54 5.45
CA MET A 185 10.57 -1.98 4.73
C MET A 185 9.51 -1.48 5.72
N ALA A 186 8.95 -0.31 5.45
CA ALA A 186 7.70 0.14 6.06
C ALA A 186 6.52 -0.24 5.18
N ILE A 187 5.36 -0.55 5.77
CA ILE A 187 4.15 -0.91 5.03
C ILE A 187 3.00 -0.01 5.46
N VAL A 188 2.35 0.64 4.51
CA VAL A 188 1.08 1.35 4.70
C VAL A 188 -0.01 0.51 4.05
N LEU A 189 -0.91 -0.02 4.86
CA LEU A 189 -2.00 -0.88 4.46
C LEU A 189 -3.34 -0.14 4.63
N CYS A 190 -3.98 0.20 3.52
CA CYS A 190 -5.32 0.78 3.51
C CYS A 190 -6.34 -0.34 3.41
N GLU A 191 -7.29 -0.41 4.35
CA GLU A 191 -8.27 -1.48 4.41
C GLU A 191 -9.62 -1.02 4.98
N GLN A 192 -10.67 -1.74 4.61
CA GLN A 192 -11.97 -1.72 5.27
C GLN A 192 -12.29 -3.05 5.99
N TYR A 193 -11.61 -4.14 5.62
CA TYR A 193 -11.77 -5.45 6.26
C TYR A 193 -11.04 -5.45 7.61
N TYR A 194 -11.80 -5.19 8.67
CA TYR A 194 -11.28 -4.99 10.03
C TYR A 194 -10.43 -6.15 10.53
N ASP A 195 -10.89 -7.40 10.39
CA ASP A 195 -10.19 -8.56 10.97
C ASP A 195 -8.80 -8.75 10.36
N PHE A 196 -8.67 -8.54 9.06
CA PHE A 196 -7.38 -8.57 8.37
C PHE A 196 -6.46 -7.43 8.81
N ALA A 197 -7.03 -6.25 8.97
CA ALA A 197 -6.30 -5.07 9.42
C ALA A 197 -5.79 -5.24 10.86
N GLU A 198 -6.64 -5.73 11.76
CA GLU A 198 -6.31 -5.97 13.17
C GLU A 198 -5.20 -7.02 13.33
N GLU A 199 -5.23 -8.10 12.54
CA GLU A 199 -4.20 -9.15 12.55
C GLU A 199 -2.80 -8.60 12.16
N LEU A 200 -2.77 -7.59 11.29
CA LEU A 200 -1.54 -7.06 10.71
C LEU A 200 -1.07 -5.74 11.32
N ALA A 201 -1.90 -5.00 12.06
CA ALA A 201 -1.56 -3.66 12.52
C ALA A 201 -0.48 -3.67 13.61
N ASP A 202 0.65 -2.99 13.36
CA ASP A 202 1.55 -2.54 14.41
C ASP A 202 1.09 -1.17 14.93
N ASP A 203 0.67 -0.29 14.00
CA ASP A 203 0.02 0.99 14.29
C ASP A 203 -1.24 1.13 13.44
N TYR A 204 -2.28 1.80 13.96
CA TYR A 204 -3.51 2.03 13.21
C TYR A 204 -3.94 3.49 13.20
N LEU A 205 -4.69 3.83 12.16
CA LEU A 205 -5.40 5.10 11.98
C LEU A 205 -6.81 4.79 11.49
N VAL A 206 -7.81 5.49 12.03
CA VAL A 206 -9.18 5.43 11.52
C VAL A 206 -9.52 6.77 10.88
N MET A 207 -9.96 6.71 9.62
CA MET A 207 -10.41 7.89 8.88
C MET A 207 -11.93 7.96 8.82
N GLU A 208 -12.45 9.17 9.02
CA GLU A 208 -13.84 9.54 8.76
C GLU A 208 -13.88 10.93 8.12
N ARG A 209 -14.65 11.09 7.05
CA ARG A 209 -14.89 12.39 6.37
C ARG A 209 -13.61 13.21 6.07
N GLY A 210 -12.54 12.51 5.75
CA GLY A 210 -11.25 13.13 5.40
C GLY A 210 -10.36 13.47 6.59
N GLU A 211 -10.73 13.10 7.79
CA GLU A 211 -9.99 13.36 9.03
C GLU A 211 -9.55 12.05 9.70
N VAL A 212 -8.49 12.09 10.49
CA VAL A 212 -8.10 10.98 11.37
C VAL A 212 -8.82 11.14 12.71
N ILE A 213 -9.79 10.27 12.99
CA ILE A 213 -10.63 10.33 14.21
C ILE A 213 -10.10 9.46 15.36
N ALA A 214 -9.25 8.48 15.07
CA ALA A 214 -8.61 7.64 16.07
C ALA A 214 -7.25 7.13 15.56
N ARG A 215 -6.32 6.90 16.48
CA ARG A 215 -5.02 6.30 16.19
C ARG A 215 -4.42 5.64 17.43
N GLY A 216 -3.48 4.72 17.22
CA GLY A 216 -2.75 4.08 18.31
C GLY A 216 -2.00 2.83 17.84
N PRO A 217 -1.33 2.13 18.77
CA PRO A 217 -0.74 0.84 18.50
C PRO A 217 -1.81 -0.21 18.20
N GLY A 218 -1.52 -1.14 17.28
CA GLY A 218 -2.44 -2.20 16.87
C GLY A 218 -2.97 -3.05 18.04
N SER A 219 -2.14 -3.27 19.04
CA SER A 219 -2.50 -4.01 20.27
C SER A 219 -3.65 -3.39 21.07
N GLU A 220 -3.97 -2.11 20.85
CA GLU A 220 -5.06 -1.41 21.54
C GLU A 220 -6.38 -1.42 20.77
N MET A 221 -6.41 -1.92 19.54
CA MET A 221 -7.60 -1.84 18.66
C MET A 221 -8.84 -2.48 19.28
N GLN A 222 -8.71 -3.64 19.93
CA GLN A 222 -9.83 -4.30 20.61
C GLN A 222 -10.29 -3.52 21.86
N ALA A 223 -9.35 -3.13 22.71
CA ALA A 223 -9.67 -2.40 23.95
C ALA A 223 -10.35 -1.04 23.67
N LYS A 224 -10.00 -0.39 22.57
CA LYS A 224 -10.59 0.88 22.11
C LYS A 224 -11.84 0.72 21.24
N ASN A 225 -12.32 -0.53 21.05
CA ASN A 225 -13.48 -0.83 20.21
C ASN A 225 -13.41 -0.21 18.81
N VAL A 226 -12.21 -0.22 18.20
CA VAL A 226 -11.96 0.38 16.88
C VAL A 226 -12.88 -0.21 15.81
N ARG A 227 -13.28 -1.49 15.95
CA ARG A 227 -14.28 -2.13 15.08
C ARG A 227 -15.56 -1.31 14.95
N GLN A 228 -16.06 -0.68 16.02
CA GLN A 228 -17.28 0.11 15.99
C GLN A 228 -17.14 1.40 15.19
N LEU A 229 -15.92 1.96 15.11
CA LEU A 229 -15.65 3.16 14.32
C LEU A 229 -15.68 2.90 12.81
N VAL A 230 -15.44 1.65 12.39
CA VAL A 230 -15.44 1.24 10.97
C VAL A 230 -16.65 0.39 10.59
N ALA A 231 -17.43 -0.12 11.58
CA ALA A 231 -18.67 -0.85 11.34
C ALA A 231 -19.76 0.07 10.76
N ILE A 232 -20.67 -0.55 10.00
CA ILE A 232 -21.84 0.10 9.38
C ILE A 232 -22.92 0.34 10.45
#